data_6c04fd620d4bc3a23a47c7b41344cb9d
#
_entry.id   6c04fd620d4bc3a23a47c7b41344cb9d
#
_cell.length_a   1.000
_cell.length_b   1.000
_cell.length_c   1.000
_cell.angle_alpha   90.00
_cell.angle_beta   90.00
_cell.angle_gamma   90.00
#
_symmetry.space_group_name_H-M   'P 1'
#
loop_
_entity.id
_entity.type
_entity.pdbx_description
1 polymer ?
#
loop_
_entity_poly.entity_id
_entity_poly.type
_entity_poly.pdbx_seq_one_letter_code
_entity_poly.pdbx_strand_id
1 'polypeptide(L)' 'LQAITQRESLSEPVTDVLIERGNSRVIQLVARNAGARFSDSGFGKLVSKAAHDEGLARYVGSRRDIPRHHFVKLLDSAS' A
#
# COMPACT_ATOMS: atom_id res chain seq x y z
N LEU A 1 -1.68 -21.02 -2.14
CA LEU A 1 -1.04 -19.82 -2.65
C LEU A 1 0.18 -19.46 -1.82
N GLN A 2 1.23 -19.09 -2.48
CA GLN A 2 2.46 -18.77 -1.82
C GLN A 2 2.39 -17.42 -1.12
N ALA A 3 3.10 -17.31 -0.01
CA ALA A 3 3.20 -16.06 0.68
C ALA A 3 3.95 -15.04 -0.18
N ILE A 4 3.49 -13.80 -0.16
CA ILE A 4 4.17 -12.71 -0.85
C ILE A 4 5.39 -12.33 -0.03
N THR A 5 6.57 -12.40 -0.64
CA THR A 5 7.79 -12.00 0.04
C THR A 5 8.02 -10.50 -0.12
N GLN A 6 8.82 -9.93 0.75
CA GLN A 6 9.13 -8.51 0.69
C GLN A 6 9.97 -8.12 -0.51
N ARG A 7 10.54 -9.10 -1.20
CA ARG A 7 11.41 -8.86 -2.37
C ARG A 7 10.74 -9.22 -3.67
N GLU A 8 9.55 -9.79 -3.61
CA GLU A 8 8.86 -10.20 -4.81
C GLU A 8 8.42 -8.99 -5.61
N SER A 9 8.69 -9.02 -6.92
CA SER A 9 8.27 -7.95 -7.80
C SER A 9 6.80 -8.14 -8.17
N LEU A 10 5.99 -7.12 -7.92
CA LEU A 10 4.56 -7.15 -8.21
C LEU A 10 4.22 -5.97 -9.11
N SER A 11 3.54 -6.25 -10.22
CA SER A 11 3.13 -5.21 -11.16
C SER A 11 1.91 -4.44 -10.65
N GLU A 12 1.66 -3.27 -11.24
CA GLU A 12 0.52 -2.44 -10.85
C GLU A 12 -0.81 -3.16 -10.97
N PRO A 13 -1.12 -3.87 -12.06
CA PRO A 13 -2.39 -4.59 -12.14
C PRO A 13 -2.54 -5.64 -11.03
N VAL A 14 -1.47 -6.28 -10.66
CA VAL A 14 -1.50 -7.29 -9.60
C VAL A 14 -1.75 -6.64 -8.25
N THR A 15 -1.04 -5.55 -7.94
CA THR A 15 -1.24 -4.87 -6.67
C THR A 15 -2.64 -4.27 -6.57
N ASP A 16 -3.18 -3.75 -7.66
CA ASP A 16 -4.53 -3.22 -7.68
C ASP A 16 -5.55 -4.28 -7.28
N VAL A 17 -5.41 -5.49 -7.82
CA VAL A 17 -6.30 -6.60 -7.47
C VAL A 17 -6.14 -6.99 -6.02
N LEU A 18 -4.90 -7.06 -5.54
CA LEU A 18 -4.64 -7.45 -4.15
C LEU A 18 -5.22 -6.43 -3.16
N ILE A 19 -5.14 -5.16 -3.48
CA ILE A 19 -5.71 -4.12 -2.63
C ILE A 19 -7.24 -4.21 -2.61
N GLU A 20 -7.84 -4.47 -3.76
CA GLU A 20 -9.29 -4.54 -3.86
C GLU A 20 -9.87 -5.76 -3.17
N ARG A 21 -9.20 -6.91 -3.29
CA ARG A 21 -9.74 -8.19 -2.84
C ARG A 21 -9.12 -8.72 -1.58
N GLY A 22 -7.95 -8.18 -1.21
CA GLY A 22 -7.24 -8.66 -0.05
C GLY A 22 -7.86 -8.16 1.24
N ASN A 23 -7.68 -8.95 2.30
CA ASN A 23 -8.01 -8.48 3.63
C ASN A 23 -6.90 -7.58 4.15
N SER A 24 -7.07 -7.04 5.35
CA SER A 24 -6.14 -6.14 5.98
C SER A 24 -4.71 -6.69 6.00
N ARG A 25 -4.55 -7.98 6.30
CA ARG A 25 -3.25 -8.62 6.37
C ARG A 25 -2.55 -8.68 5.02
N VAL A 26 -3.29 -9.05 3.98
CA VAL A 26 -2.75 -9.11 2.62
C VAL A 26 -2.33 -7.73 2.16
N ILE A 27 -3.16 -6.74 2.42
CA ILE A 27 -2.86 -5.35 2.03
C ILE A 27 -1.60 -4.86 2.72
N GLN A 28 -1.44 -5.16 4.00
CA GLN A 28 -0.22 -4.80 4.73
C GLN A 28 1.02 -5.47 4.16
N LEU A 29 0.92 -6.74 3.82
CA LEU A 29 2.04 -7.47 3.21
C LEU A 29 2.45 -6.85 1.88
N VAL A 30 1.47 -6.49 1.06
CA VAL A 30 1.74 -5.85 -0.23
C VAL A 30 2.38 -4.47 -0.02
N ALA A 31 1.88 -3.70 0.93
CA ALA A 31 2.42 -2.38 1.22
C ALA A 31 3.86 -2.44 1.71
N ARG A 32 4.23 -3.50 2.42
CA ARG A 32 5.59 -3.70 2.91
C ARG A 32 6.55 -4.19 1.84
N ASN A 33 6.03 -4.71 0.75
CA ASN A 33 6.85 -5.31 -0.29
C ASN A 33 7.56 -4.22 -1.10
N ALA A 34 8.88 -4.13 -0.96
CA ALA A 34 9.67 -3.11 -1.64
C ALA A 34 9.64 -3.28 -3.17
N GLY A 35 9.37 -4.49 -3.65
CA GLY A 35 9.28 -4.77 -5.09
C GLY A 35 7.90 -4.55 -5.67
N ALA A 36 6.91 -4.23 -4.85
CA ALA A 36 5.56 -4.00 -5.34
C ALA A 36 5.44 -2.59 -5.94
N ARG A 37 4.79 -2.51 -7.09
CA ARG A 37 4.52 -1.24 -7.74
C ARG A 37 3.03 -0.93 -7.65
N PHE A 38 2.71 0.31 -7.36
CA PHE A 38 1.33 0.74 -7.23
C PHE A 38 1.02 1.81 -8.24
N SER A 39 -0.16 1.72 -8.84
CA SER A 39 -0.69 2.80 -9.68
C SER A 39 -1.08 3.98 -8.79
N ASP A 40 -1.33 5.13 -9.42
CA ASP A 40 -1.80 6.27 -8.65
C ASP A 40 -3.10 5.96 -7.91
N SER A 41 -4.04 5.28 -8.56
CA SER A 41 -5.27 4.88 -7.90
C SER A 41 -5.02 3.83 -6.81
N GLY A 42 -4.02 2.97 -7.00
CA GLY A 42 -3.62 2.00 -5.98
C GLY A 42 -3.11 2.68 -4.72
N PHE A 43 -2.25 3.68 -4.86
CA PHE A 43 -1.81 4.47 -3.72
C PHE A 43 -2.98 5.20 -3.05
N GLY A 44 -3.91 5.72 -3.84
CA GLY A 44 -5.09 6.37 -3.29
C GLY A 44 -5.91 5.44 -2.43
N LYS A 45 -6.09 4.21 -2.87
CA LYS A 45 -6.79 3.20 -2.08
C LYS A 45 -6.04 2.82 -0.83
N LEU A 46 -4.71 2.69 -0.91
CA LEU A 46 -3.89 2.40 0.25
C LEU A 46 -3.99 3.50 1.30
N VAL A 47 -3.91 4.75 0.87
CA VAL A 47 -4.01 5.88 1.78
C VAL A 47 -5.39 5.93 2.43
N SER A 48 -6.44 5.68 1.66
CA SER A 48 -7.80 5.65 2.18
C SER A 48 -7.96 4.58 3.26
N LYS A 49 -7.42 3.39 3.02
CA LYS A 49 -7.47 2.30 4.01
C LYS A 49 -6.59 2.58 5.20
N ALA A 50 -5.46 3.24 4.99
CA ALA A 50 -4.53 3.58 6.05
C ALA A 50 -5.12 4.58 7.05
N ALA A 51 -6.12 5.33 6.63
CA ALA A 51 -6.81 6.24 7.55
C ALA A 51 -7.46 5.49 8.71
N HIS A 52 -7.73 4.21 8.53
CA HIS A 52 -8.36 3.37 9.55
C HIS A 52 -7.47 2.24 10.03
N ASP A 53 -6.19 2.24 9.64
CA ASP A 53 -5.27 1.18 9.97
C ASP A 53 -3.87 1.77 10.18
N GLU A 54 -3.48 1.92 11.43
CA GLU A 54 -2.20 2.51 11.81
C GLU A 54 -1.01 1.74 11.26
N GLY A 55 -1.08 0.42 11.29
CA GLY A 55 -0.01 -0.42 10.75
C GLY A 55 0.20 -0.19 9.28
N LEU A 56 -0.90 -0.12 8.54
CA LEU A 56 -0.84 0.15 7.11
C LEU A 56 -0.31 1.55 6.84
N ALA A 57 -0.70 2.53 7.65
CA ALA A 57 -0.21 3.89 7.51
C ALA A 57 1.30 3.96 7.61
N ARG A 58 1.90 3.21 8.54
CA ARG A 58 3.34 3.16 8.68
C ARG A 58 4.02 2.58 7.46
N TYR A 59 3.48 1.51 6.93
CA TYR A 59 4.08 0.85 5.76
C TYR A 59 3.98 1.73 4.52
N VAL A 60 2.84 2.33 4.30
CA VAL A 60 2.63 3.22 3.15
C VAL A 60 3.49 4.47 3.27
N GLY A 61 3.53 5.06 4.47
CA GLY A 61 4.32 6.26 4.70
C GLY A 61 5.82 6.04 4.60
N SER A 62 6.28 4.80 4.80
CA SER A 62 7.69 4.46 4.70
C SER A 62 8.15 4.16 3.28
N ARG A 63 7.24 4.07 2.33
CA ARG A 63 7.61 3.75 0.96
C ARG A 63 8.29 4.95 0.30
N ARG A 64 9.34 4.67 -0.45
CA ARG A 64 10.08 5.71 -1.17
C ARG A 64 9.38 6.13 -2.45
N ASP A 65 8.50 5.30 -2.95
CA ASP A 65 7.83 5.54 -4.22
C ASP A 65 6.45 6.18 -4.06
N ILE A 66 6.06 6.55 -2.85
CA ILE A 66 4.77 7.17 -2.62
C ILE A 66 4.75 8.58 -3.24
N PRO A 67 3.77 8.89 -4.11
CA PRO A 67 3.65 10.24 -4.67
C PRO A 67 3.38 11.25 -3.57
N ARG A 68 3.93 12.44 -3.75
CA ARG A 68 3.84 13.49 -2.73
C ARG A 68 2.41 13.82 -2.35
N HIS A 69 1.51 13.92 -3.29
CA HIS A 69 0.12 14.27 -2.99
C HIS A 69 -0.56 13.19 -2.14
N HIS A 70 -0.23 11.93 -2.34
CA HIS A 70 -0.74 10.86 -1.49
C HIS A 70 -0.11 10.89 -0.11
N PHE A 71 1.17 11.23 -0.02
CA PHE A 71 1.85 11.32 1.25
C PHE A 71 1.26 12.43 2.12
N VAL A 72 0.99 13.59 1.51
CA VAL A 72 0.36 14.71 2.21
C VAL A 72 -1.01 14.29 2.73
N LYS A 73 -1.79 13.61 1.91
CA LYS A 73 -3.11 13.13 2.32
C LYS A 73 -3.02 12.14 3.47
N LEU A 74 -2.01 11.28 3.45
CA LEU A 74 -1.78 10.33 4.54
C LEU A 74 -1.47 11.05 5.84
N LEU A 75 -0.65 12.10 5.79
CA LEU A 75 -0.33 12.90 6.97
C LEU A 75 -1.57 13.58 7.53
N ASP A 76 -2.44 14.11 6.69
CA ASP A 76 -3.69 14.72 7.13
C ASP A 76 -4.57 13.71 7.85
N SER A 77 -4.62 12.49 7.37
CA SER A 77 -5.44 11.45 7.98
C SER A 77 -4.87 10.98 9.31
N ALA A 78 -3.57 11.11 9.51
CA ALA A 78 -2.90 10.63 10.72
C ALA A 78 -2.95 11.62 11.87
N SER A 79 -3.28 12.85 11.60
CA SER A 79 -3.31 13.89 12.65
C SER A 79 -4.53 13.83 13.55
#